data_3e7985b26e8461a0c7efe0807bebd4c9
#
_entry.id   3e7985b26e8461a0c7efe0807bebd4c9
#
_cell.length_a   1.000
_cell.length_b   1.000
_cell.length_c   1.000
_cell.angle_alpha   90.00
_cell.angle_beta   90.00
_cell.angle_gamma   90.00
#
_symmetry.space_group_name_H-M   'P 1'
#
loop_
_entity.id
_entity.type
_entity.pdbx_description
1 polymer ?
#
loop_
_entity_poly.entity_id
_entity_poly.type
_entity_poly.pdbx_seq_one_letter_code
_entity_poly.pdbx_strand_id
1 'polypeptide(L)'
;MNPTPAKHPRSASLAGSAAGNVASGTEHLYEEDPGLVGPALPHLKTILVPTDFSLCSEKALTYAISIARRYGAKIYLVHVSQVQFYANEYAYLPIEDAAMCDAATSRLDKFAAGKINPELLAKTIVRNGVPFDEIVKTARELDTDIIVISTHGHAGLKHALIGSTAERVVRFAPCPVLVVREREHDFI
;
A
#
# COMPACT_ATOMS: atom_id res chain seq x y z
N MET A 1 14.52 54.81 29.35
CA MET A 1 13.60 54.60 30.47
C MET A 1 13.07 53.20 30.36
N ASN A 2 13.56 52.36 31.26
CA ASN A 2 13.21 50.95 31.37
C ASN A 2 12.35 50.78 32.64
N PRO A 3 11.36 49.99 32.69
CA PRO A 3 11.07 49.29 33.95
C PRO A 3 11.05 47.79 33.84
N THR A 4 11.68 47.25 34.77
CA THR A 4 12.05 46.05 35.42
C THR A 4 10.89 45.04 35.67
N PRO A 5 11.21 43.72 35.82
CA PRO A 5 10.26 42.63 35.84
C PRO A 5 9.72 42.29 37.24
N ALA A 6 8.56 41.66 37.30
CA ALA A 6 7.95 41.19 38.53
C ALA A 6 8.08 39.65 38.69
N LYS A 7 8.35 39.31 39.93
CA LYS A 7 8.80 38.06 40.53
C LYS A 7 7.77 36.93 40.53
N HIS A 8 8.36 35.71 40.43
CA HIS A 8 7.72 34.44 40.86
C HIS A 8 7.50 34.35 42.36
N PRO A 9 6.63 33.47 42.82
CA PRO A 9 6.91 32.72 44.02
C PRO A 9 7.06 31.19 43.78
N ARG A 10 7.94 30.66 44.63
CA ARG A 10 8.40 29.26 44.70
C ARG A 10 7.46 28.37 45.49
N SER A 11 7.51 27.10 45.12
CA SER A 11 7.60 25.88 45.93
C SER A 11 6.52 25.49 46.92
N ALA A 12 6.03 24.26 46.75
CA ALA A 12 5.97 23.31 47.88
C ALA A 12 6.07 21.88 47.36
N SER A 13 7.11 21.21 47.86
CA SER A 13 7.40 19.78 47.80
C SER A 13 6.42 19.03 48.72
N LEU A 14 6.01 17.84 48.30
CA LEU A 14 5.74 16.74 49.21
C LEU A 14 5.99 15.39 48.49
N ALA A 15 6.90 14.67 49.05
CA ALA A 15 7.21 13.29 48.73
C ALA A 15 6.13 12.35 49.26
N GLY A 16 5.91 11.25 48.56
CA GLY A 16 5.08 10.14 49.01
C GLY A 16 5.30 8.91 48.14
N SER A 17 6.10 7.98 48.66
CA SER A 17 6.38 6.67 48.18
C SER A 17 5.15 5.79 48.10
N ALA A 18 5.03 4.95 47.09
CA ALA A 18 4.74 3.51 47.27
C ALA A 18 4.77 2.75 45.96
N ALA A 19 5.36 1.58 46.04
CA ALA A 19 5.62 0.62 45.00
C ALA A 19 4.37 -0.07 44.45
N GLY A 20 4.53 -0.57 43.21
CA GLY A 20 3.94 -1.86 42.80
C GLY A 20 2.69 -1.77 41.97
N ASN A 21 2.76 -1.91 40.66
CA ASN A 21 2.25 -3.09 40.01
C ASN A 21 2.57 -3.08 38.51
N VAL A 22 3.25 -4.12 38.05
CA VAL A 22 3.47 -4.42 36.63
C VAL A 22 2.23 -5.19 36.19
N ALA A 23 1.45 -4.60 35.31
CA ALA A 23 0.43 -5.35 34.56
C ALA A 23 0.22 -4.69 33.19
N SER A 24 0.78 -5.33 32.20
CA SER A 24 0.22 -5.72 30.91
C SER A 24 -0.94 -4.87 30.35
N GLY A 25 -0.79 -4.51 29.09
CA GLY A 25 -1.91 -4.15 28.22
C GLY A 25 -1.94 -2.68 27.87
N THR A 26 -1.14 -2.27 26.90
CA THR A 26 -1.40 -1.05 26.14
C THR A 26 -2.51 -1.30 25.13
N GLU A 27 -3.75 -1.46 25.58
CA GLU A 27 -4.92 -1.07 24.81
C GLU A 27 -4.92 0.47 24.78
N HIS A 28 -4.29 1.04 23.77
CA HIS A 28 -4.57 2.40 23.38
C HIS A 28 -5.96 2.38 22.72
N LEU A 29 -6.97 2.50 23.56
CA LEU A 29 -8.30 2.92 23.16
C LEU A 29 -8.13 4.32 22.58
N TYR A 30 -8.32 4.46 21.27
CA TYR A 30 -8.56 5.76 20.67
C TYR A 30 -9.89 6.23 21.28
N GLU A 31 -9.85 7.26 22.10
CA GLU A 31 -11.04 8.01 22.46
C GLU A 31 -11.66 8.49 21.14
N GLU A 32 -12.84 7.96 20.82
CA GLU A 32 -13.63 8.45 19.70
C GLU A 32 -13.90 9.93 19.98
N ASP A 33 -13.34 10.80 19.14
CA ASP A 33 -13.65 12.23 19.20
C ASP A 33 -15.15 12.40 18.92
N PRO A 34 -15.98 12.79 19.90
CA PRO A 34 -17.42 12.89 19.75
C PRO A 34 -17.86 14.00 18.78
N GLY A 35 -16.89 14.74 18.19
CA GLY A 35 -17.14 15.79 17.20
C GLY A 35 -17.08 15.32 15.74
N LEU A 36 -16.52 14.14 15.45
CA LEU A 36 -16.50 13.58 14.11
C LEU A 36 -17.71 12.66 13.89
N VAL A 37 -18.89 13.23 13.68
CA VAL A 37 -20.05 12.50 13.18
C VAL A 37 -19.87 12.31 11.65
N GLY A 38 -18.82 11.57 11.28
CA GLY A 38 -18.69 11.00 9.94
C GLY A 38 -19.21 9.56 9.95
N PRO A 39 -19.66 9.02 8.80
CA PRO A 39 -19.97 7.60 8.74
C PRO A 39 -18.72 6.83 9.21
N ALA A 40 -18.93 5.78 10.02
CA ALA A 40 -17.85 4.88 10.43
C ALA A 40 -16.99 4.57 9.22
N LEU A 41 -15.66 4.72 9.33
CA LEU A 41 -14.76 4.42 8.22
C LEU A 41 -15.11 3.06 7.65
N PRO A 42 -15.35 2.92 6.35
CA PRO A 42 -15.71 1.65 5.76
C PRO A 42 -14.68 0.60 6.18
N HIS A 43 -15.14 -0.56 6.60
CA HIS A 43 -14.26 -1.66 6.99
C HIS A 43 -13.37 -2.03 5.80
N LEU A 44 -12.11 -1.63 5.85
CA LEU A 44 -11.12 -1.96 4.85
C LEU A 44 -10.78 -3.45 4.98
N LYS A 45 -11.17 -4.26 4.01
CA LYS A 45 -10.97 -5.73 4.02
C LYS A 45 -9.99 -6.18 2.96
N THR A 46 -10.02 -5.54 1.79
CA THR A 46 -9.34 -5.99 0.58
C THR A 46 -8.45 -4.88 0.01
N ILE A 47 -7.15 -5.12 -0.01
CA ILE A 47 -6.15 -4.22 -0.58
C ILE A 47 -5.54 -4.87 -1.81
N LEU A 48 -5.64 -4.23 -2.97
CA LEU A 48 -4.96 -4.66 -4.19
C LEU A 48 -3.63 -3.91 -4.35
N VAL A 49 -2.54 -4.65 -4.53
CA VAL A 49 -1.20 -4.07 -4.71
C VAL A 49 -0.61 -4.57 -6.02
N PRO A 50 -0.57 -3.73 -7.05
CA PRO A 50 0.18 -4.03 -8.28
C PRO A 50 1.68 -3.96 -8.03
N THR A 51 2.43 -4.92 -8.60
CA THR A 51 3.89 -4.92 -8.56
C THR A 51 4.50 -5.23 -9.92
N ASP A 52 5.57 -4.52 -10.25
CA ASP A 52 6.49 -4.82 -11.34
C ASP A 52 7.86 -5.27 -10.81
N PHE A 53 7.96 -5.54 -9.51
CA PHE A 53 9.17 -5.89 -8.78
C PHE A 53 10.22 -4.76 -8.70
N SER A 54 9.86 -3.53 -9.01
CA SER A 54 10.73 -2.35 -8.81
C SER A 54 10.77 -1.94 -7.34
N LEU A 55 11.82 -1.18 -6.95
CA LEU A 55 11.90 -0.60 -5.61
C LEU A 55 10.72 0.32 -5.29
N CYS A 56 10.18 1.01 -6.31
CA CYS A 56 9.00 1.85 -6.15
C CYS A 56 7.76 1.02 -5.79
N SER A 57 7.54 -0.11 -6.47
CA SER A 57 6.43 -1.01 -6.14
C SER A 57 6.63 -1.73 -4.81
N GLU A 58 7.88 -2.00 -4.40
CA GLU A 58 8.17 -2.49 -3.04
C GLU A 58 7.80 -1.48 -1.97
N LYS A 59 8.10 -0.19 -2.20
CA LYS A 59 7.70 0.87 -1.29
C LYS A 59 6.17 0.94 -1.15
N ALA A 60 5.44 0.89 -2.26
CA ALA A 60 3.98 0.84 -2.24
C ALA A 60 3.45 -0.37 -1.43
N LEU A 61 4.09 -1.53 -1.60
CA LEU A 61 3.75 -2.73 -0.81
C LEU A 61 3.98 -2.51 0.69
N THR A 62 5.05 -1.81 1.10
CA THR A 62 5.32 -1.50 2.51
C THR A 62 4.18 -0.67 3.13
N TYR A 63 3.68 0.33 2.41
CA TYR A 63 2.50 1.10 2.83
C TYR A 63 1.25 0.22 2.93
N ALA A 64 1.02 -0.64 1.94
CA ALA A 64 -0.11 -1.58 1.96
C ALA A 64 -0.05 -2.53 3.17
N ILE A 65 1.14 -3.04 3.53
CA ILE A 65 1.34 -3.89 4.70
C ILE A 65 1.00 -3.14 5.99
N SER A 66 1.43 -1.88 6.12
CA SER A 66 1.14 -1.05 7.30
C SER A 66 -0.36 -0.82 7.45
N ILE A 67 -1.04 -0.51 6.35
CA ILE A 67 -2.50 -0.35 6.31
C ILE A 67 -3.20 -1.68 6.64
N ALA A 68 -2.78 -2.79 6.01
CA ALA A 68 -3.36 -4.10 6.24
C ALA A 68 -3.28 -4.52 7.72
N ARG A 69 -2.12 -4.29 8.36
CA ARG A 69 -1.94 -4.56 9.80
C ARG A 69 -2.87 -3.72 10.67
N ARG A 70 -3.03 -2.44 10.32
CA ARG A 70 -3.84 -1.50 11.11
C ARG A 70 -5.33 -1.81 11.05
N TYR A 71 -5.83 -2.25 9.90
CA TYR A 71 -7.26 -2.45 9.66
C TYR A 71 -7.67 -3.94 9.63
N GLY A 72 -6.74 -4.87 9.79
CA GLY A 72 -7.02 -6.30 9.66
C GLY A 72 -7.37 -6.73 8.22
N ALA A 73 -6.93 -5.94 7.24
CA ALA A 73 -7.20 -6.18 5.82
C ALA A 73 -6.30 -7.26 5.23
N LYS A 74 -6.71 -7.83 4.11
CA LYS A 74 -5.94 -8.81 3.33
C LYS A 74 -5.37 -8.17 2.07
N ILE A 75 -4.16 -8.58 1.71
CA ILE A 75 -3.44 -8.11 0.53
C ILE A 75 -3.61 -9.11 -0.61
N TYR A 76 -4.03 -8.61 -1.76
CA TYR A 76 -3.94 -9.30 -3.05
C TYR A 76 -2.80 -8.65 -3.83
N LEU A 77 -1.76 -9.42 -4.12
CA LEU A 77 -0.60 -8.94 -4.86
C LEU A 77 -0.74 -9.33 -6.33
N VAL A 78 -0.79 -8.37 -7.24
CA VAL A 78 -0.95 -8.63 -8.67
C VAL A 78 0.26 -8.20 -9.46
N HIS A 79 0.72 -9.08 -10.35
CA HIS A 79 1.70 -8.77 -11.40
C HIS A 79 1.04 -8.92 -12.76
N VAL A 80 1.25 -7.94 -13.64
CA VAL A 80 0.75 -7.99 -15.01
C VAL A 80 1.93 -8.14 -15.97
N SER A 81 2.00 -9.30 -16.60
CA SER A 81 2.93 -9.56 -17.71
C SER A 81 2.40 -8.90 -18.98
N GLN A 82 3.22 -8.07 -19.60
CA GLN A 82 2.86 -7.49 -20.89
C GLN A 82 3.01 -8.55 -21.96
N VAL A 83 1.97 -8.75 -22.74
CA VAL A 83 2.01 -9.64 -23.91
C VAL A 83 3.00 -9.05 -24.92
N GLN A 84 4.08 -9.76 -25.20
CA GLN A 84 4.97 -9.40 -26.29
C GLN A 84 4.35 -9.90 -27.60
N PHE A 85 4.00 -8.97 -28.48
CA PHE A 85 3.60 -9.29 -29.84
C PHE A 85 4.84 -9.35 -30.71
N TYR A 86 5.18 -10.52 -31.22
CA TYR A 86 6.13 -10.62 -32.32
C TYR A 86 5.39 -10.38 -33.61
N ALA A 87 5.66 -9.26 -34.26
CA ALA A 87 5.21 -8.99 -35.61
C ALA A 87 6.03 -9.84 -36.59
N ASN A 88 5.51 -10.96 -36.99
CA ASN A 88 5.97 -11.64 -38.17
C ASN A 88 5.18 -11.13 -39.38
N GLU A 89 5.76 -11.14 -40.58
CA GLU A 89 5.16 -10.64 -41.82
C GLU A 89 3.76 -11.21 -42.14
N TYR A 90 3.31 -12.24 -41.42
CA TYR A 90 2.06 -12.97 -41.70
C TYR A 90 1.07 -13.14 -40.55
N ALA A 91 1.41 -12.82 -39.29
CA ALA A 91 0.45 -12.92 -38.18
C ALA A 91 0.92 -12.19 -36.92
N TYR A 92 -0.01 -11.48 -36.29
CA TYR A 92 0.06 -11.06 -34.89
C TYR A 92 -0.49 -12.20 -34.04
N LEU A 93 0.35 -13.09 -33.57
CA LEU A 93 -0.04 -14.13 -32.63
C LEU A 93 0.42 -13.75 -31.21
N PRO A 94 -0.49 -13.67 -30.24
CA PRO A 94 -0.06 -13.61 -28.85
C PRO A 94 0.58 -14.95 -28.49
N ILE A 95 1.82 -14.92 -28.03
CA ILE A 95 2.46 -16.12 -27.49
C ILE A 95 2.03 -16.20 -26.03
N GLU A 96 1.02 -17.01 -25.75
CA GLU A 96 0.75 -17.50 -24.41
C GLU A 96 1.75 -18.65 -24.16
N ASP A 97 2.94 -18.30 -23.68
CA ASP A 97 3.91 -19.31 -23.27
C ASP A 97 3.60 -19.70 -21.81
N ALA A 98 3.05 -20.89 -21.62
CA ALA A 98 2.73 -21.44 -20.29
C ALA A 98 3.97 -21.40 -19.38
N ALA A 99 5.17 -21.64 -19.92
CA ALA A 99 6.42 -21.57 -19.15
C ALA A 99 6.72 -20.15 -18.65
N MET A 100 6.36 -19.12 -19.41
CA MET A 100 6.49 -17.72 -18.96
C MET A 100 5.49 -17.39 -17.85
N CYS A 101 4.26 -17.89 -17.92
CA CYS A 101 3.26 -17.73 -16.87
C CYS A 101 3.70 -18.42 -15.58
N ASP A 102 4.24 -19.63 -15.65
CA ASP A 102 4.75 -20.39 -14.50
C ASP A 102 5.95 -19.68 -13.86
N ALA A 103 6.86 -19.15 -14.67
CA ALA A 103 8.00 -18.38 -14.19
C ALA A 103 7.57 -17.08 -13.50
N ALA A 104 6.59 -16.35 -14.05
CA ALA A 104 6.05 -15.15 -13.46
C ALA A 104 5.35 -15.44 -12.14
N THR A 105 4.56 -16.52 -12.08
CA THR A 105 3.87 -16.97 -10.85
C THR A 105 4.89 -17.35 -9.78
N SER A 106 5.87 -18.18 -10.10
CA SER A 106 6.94 -18.56 -9.17
C SER A 106 7.72 -17.34 -8.64
N ARG A 107 7.99 -16.36 -9.50
CA ARG A 107 8.66 -15.11 -9.11
C ARG A 107 7.80 -14.30 -8.15
N LEU A 108 6.51 -14.16 -8.44
CA LEU A 108 5.58 -13.39 -7.62
C LEU A 108 5.39 -14.04 -6.24
N ASP A 109 5.28 -15.37 -6.18
CA ASP A 109 5.15 -16.12 -4.94
C ASP A 109 6.40 -15.98 -4.06
N LYS A 110 7.60 -16.10 -4.64
CA LYS A 110 8.86 -15.87 -3.92
C LYS A 110 8.98 -14.44 -3.41
N PHE A 111 8.57 -13.47 -4.21
CA PHE A 111 8.57 -12.07 -3.81
C PHE A 111 7.60 -11.83 -2.65
N ALA A 112 6.40 -12.35 -2.72
CA ALA A 112 5.41 -12.25 -1.65
C ALA A 112 5.88 -12.93 -0.36
N ALA A 113 6.40 -14.16 -0.44
CA ALA A 113 6.90 -14.91 0.72
C ALA A 113 8.06 -14.20 1.43
N GLY A 114 8.89 -13.46 0.70
CA GLY A 114 9.99 -12.68 1.27
C GLY A 114 9.60 -11.33 1.88
N LYS A 115 8.38 -10.85 1.65
CA LYS A 115 7.98 -9.48 1.98
C LYS A 115 6.72 -9.37 2.83
N ILE A 116 5.77 -10.28 2.68
CA ILE A 116 4.44 -10.21 3.28
C ILE A 116 4.28 -11.33 4.31
N ASN A 117 3.81 -10.97 5.51
CA ASN A 117 3.40 -11.99 6.47
C ASN A 117 2.27 -12.83 5.86
N PRO A 118 2.35 -14.18 5.90
CA PRO A 118 1.32 -15.07 5.38
C PRO A 118 -0.10 -14.77 5.88
N GLU A 119 -0.24 -14.26 7.09
CA GLU A 119 -1.53 -13.87 7.66
C GLU A 119 -2.17 -12.67 6.95
N LEU A 120 -1.38 -11.80 6.31
CA LEU A 120 -1.87 -10.64 5.59
C LEU A 120 -2.10 -10.93 4.11
N LEU A 121 -1.39 -11.91 3.54
CA LEU A 121 -1.49 -12.25 2.13
C LEU A 121 -2.73 -13.12 1.88
N ALA A 122 -3.66 -12.62 1.07
CA ALA A 122 -4.79 -13.42 0.61
C ALA A 122 -4.41 -14.27 -0.62
N LYS A 123 -3.77 -13.65 -1.61
CA LYS A 123 -3.44 -14.30 -2.87
C LYS A 123 -2.40 -13.52 -3.67
N THR A 124 -1.58 -14.24 -4.43
CA THR A 124 -0.80 -13.74 -5.57
C THR A 124 -1.56 -13.97 -6.86
N ILE A 125 -1.51 -13.02 -7.79
CA ILE A 125 -2.26 -13.05 -9.05
C ILE A 125 -1.33 -12.63 -10.18
N VAL A 126 -1.19 -13.45 -11.21
CA VAL A 126 -0.53 -13.08 -12.47
C VAL A 126 -1.61 -12.88 -13.52
N ARG A 127 -1.50 -11.79 -14.27
CA ARG A 127 -2.36 -11.43 -15.41
C ARG A 127 -1.50 -11.19 -16.63
N ASN A 128 -2.07 -11.40 -17.80
CA ASN A 128 -1.44 -11.10 -19.08
C ASN A 128 -2.25 -10.02 -19.80
N GLY A 129 -1.61 -8.92 -20.19
CA GLY A 129 -2.31 -7.87 -20.90
C GLY A 129 -1.74 -6.46 -20.69
N VAL A 130 -2.61 -5.47 -20.82
CA VAL A 130 -2.26 -4.06 -20.59
C VAL A 130 -2.33 -3.77 -19.08
N PRO A 131 -1.23 -3.32 -18.44
CA PRO A 131 -1.17 -3.26 -16.98
C PRO A 131 -2.32 -2.54 -16.31
N PHE A 132 -2.68 -1.31 -16.74
CA PHE A 132 -3.74 -0.56 -16.09
C PHE A 132 -5.11 -1.26 -16.20
N ASP A 133 -5.38 -1.88 -17.35
CA ASP A 133 -6.67 -2.52 -17.63
C ASP A 133 -6.85 -3.78 -16.78
N GLU A 134 -5.83 -4.62 -16.73
CA GLU A 134 -5.84 -5.83 -15.91
C GLU A 134 -5.85 -5.52 -14.40
N ILE A 135 -5.21 -4.43 -13.95
CA ILE A 135 -5.30 -3.98 -12.56
C ILE A 135 -6.74 -3.55 -12.22
N VAL A 136 -7.34 -2.72 -13.06
CA VAL A 136 -8.73 -2.23 -12.86
C VAL A 136 -9.74 -3.37 -12.91
N LYS A 137 -9.57 -4.31 -13.83
CA LYS A 137 -10.39 -5.52 -13.95
C LYS A 137 -10.26 -6.39 -12.70
N THR A 138 -9.04 -6.64 -12.25
CA THR A 138 -8.78 -7.41 -11.02
C THR A 138 -9.40 -6.73 -9.80
N ALA A 139 -9.33 -5.39 -9.71
CA ALA A 139 -9.96 -4.65 -8.63
C ALA A 139 -11.48 -4.82 -8.59
N ARG A 140 -12.14 -4.86 -9.75
CA ARG A 140 -13.58 -5.14 -9.85
C ARG A 140 -13.93 -6.58 -9.49
N GLU A 141 -13.15 -7.55 -9.98
CA GLU A 141 -13.36 -8.99 -9.71
C GLU A 141 -13.24 -9.31 -8.21
N LEU A 142 -12.39 -8.60 -7.48
CA LEU A 142 -12.12 -8.83 -6.07
C LEU A 142 -12.97 -7.95 -5.13
N ASP A 143 -13.80 -7.07 -5.65
CA ASP A 143 -14.50 -6.03 -4.87
C ASP A 143 -13.53 -5.30 -3.93
N THR A 144 -12.46 -4.77 -4.53
CA THR A 144 -11.32 -4.16 -3.81
C THR A 144 -11.74 -2.86 -3.14
N ASP A 145 -11.40 -2.71 -1.85
CA ASP A 145 -11.68 -1.49 -1.09
C ASP A 145 -10.69 -0.36 -1.38
N ILE A 146 -9.42 -0.72 -1.66
CA ILE A 146 -8.37 0.25 -2.01
C ILE A 146 -7.28 -0.40 -2.89
N ILE A 147 -6.80 0.37 -3.86
CA ILE A 147 -5.58 0.01 -4.60
C ILE A 147 -4.41 0.83 -4.04
N VAL A 148 -3.28 0.18 -3.74
CA VAL A 148 -2.03 0.86 -3.35
C VAL A 148 -1.00 0.63 -4.45
N ILE A 149 -0.63 1.70 -5.16
CA ILE A 149 0.21 1.62 -6.36
C ILE A 149 1.35 2.63 -6.31
N SER A 150 2.52 2.28 -6.87
CA SER A 150 3.63 3.22 -7.04
C SER A 150 3.41 4.17 -8.22
N THR A 151 3.97 5.38 -8.13
CA THR A 151 3.93 6.33 -9.26
C THR A 151 4.70 5.87 -10.48
N HIS A 152 5.80 5.11 -10.30
CA HIS A 152 6.70 4.67 -11.36
C HIS A 152 6.99 3.19 -11.23
N GLY A 153 7.29 2.56 -12.36
CA GLY A 153 7.80 1.20 -12.45
C GLY A 153 9.21 1.19 -13.06
N HIS A 154 9.63 0.04 -13.59
CA HIS A 154 10.95 -0.14 -14.23
C HIS A 154 11.25 0.84 -15.37
N ALA A 155 10.23 1.34 -16.06
CA ALA A 155 10.39 2.28 -17.18
C ALA A 155 10.48 3.75 -16.74
N GLY A 156 10.65 4.02 -15.43
CA GLY A 156 10.51 5.33 -14.80
C GLY A 156 11.22 6.47 -15.53
N LEU A 157 10.44 7.31 -16.19
CA LEU A 157 10.90 8.61 -16.70
C LEU A 157 11.10 9.53 -15.50
N LYS A 158 12.36 9.88 -15.21
CA LYS A 158 12.78 10.71 -14.05
C LYS A 158 12.10 12.09 -13.96
N HIS A 159 11.30 12.47 -14.95
CA HIS A 159 10.63 13.77 -15.06
C HIS A 159 9.10 13.70 -15.07
N ALA A 160 8.48 12.53 -15.08
CA ALA A 160 7.02 12.39 -15.01
C ALA A 160 6.57 12.36 -13.55
N LEU A 161 5.59 13.19 -13.19
CA LEU A 161 5.03 13.24 -11.83
C LEU A 161 4.28 11.94 -11.48
N ILE A 162 3.66 11.29 -12.46
CA ILE A 162 2.91 10.02 -12.34
C ILE A 162 3.13 9.23 -13.63
N GLY A 163 3.44 7.93 -13.53
CA GLY A 163 3.57 7.05 -14.67
C GLY A 163 2.21 6.72 -15.32
N SER A 164 2.24 6.41 -16.62
CA SER A 164 1.03 6.19 -17.42
C SER A 164 0.10 5.10 -16.88
N THR A 165 0.63 4.05 -16.28
CA THR A 165 -0.17 2.99 -15.64
C THR A 165 -0.89 3.51 -14.40
N ALA A 166 -0.17 4.18 -13.48
CA ALA A 166 -0.74 4.72 -12.26
C ALA A 166 -1.80 5.79 -12.57
N GLU A 167 -1.55 6.70 -13.51
CA GLU A 167 -2.52 7.71 -13.94
C GLU A 167 -3.82 7.08 -14.44
N ARG A 168 -3.72 6.06 -15.30
CA ARG A 168 -4.89 5.36 -15.83
C ARG A 168 -5.62 4.57 -14.74
N VAL A 169 -4.90 3.93 -13.81
CA VAL A 169 -5.51 3.25 -12.68
C VAL A 169 -6.30 4.24 -11.83
N VAL A 170 -5.73 5.40 -11.47
CA VAL A 170 -6.45 6.46 -10.72
C VAL A 170 -7.73 6.90 -11.45
N ARG A 171 -7.68 7.00 -12.77
CA ARG A 171 -8.83 7.46 -13.59
C ARG A 171 -9.95 6.43 -13.68
N PHE A 172 -9.64 5.13 -13.71
CA PHE A 172 -10.60 4.08 -14.04
C PHE A 172 -10.87 3.08 -12.92
N ALA A 173 -10.18 3.19 -11.78
CA ALA A 173 -10.38 2.31 -10.63
C ALA A 173 -11.82 2.38 -10.10
N PRO A 174 -12.38 1.24 -9.65
CA PRO A 174 -13.70 1.20 -9.01
C PRO A 174 -13.68 1.66 -7.55
N CYS A 175 -12.51 1.88 -6.96
CA CYS A 175 -12.29 2.19 -5.56
C CYS A 175 -11.21 3.29 -5.40
N PRO A 176 -11.03 3.85 -4.19
CA PRO A 176 -9.92 4.76 -3.88
C PRO A 176 -8.56 4.18 -4.26
N VAL A 177 -7.63 5.05 -4.66
CA VAL A 177 -6.27 4.69 -5.05
C VAL A 177 -5.27 5.50 -4.24
N LEU A 178 -4.44 4.81 -3.46
CA LEU A 178 -3.28 5.39 -2.80
C LEU A 178 -2.07 5.29 -3.74
N VAL A 179 -1.57 6.45 -4.16
CA VAL A 179 -0.41 6.54 -5.05
C VAL A 179 0.84 6.87 -4.23
N VAL A 180 1.81 5.96 -4.20
CA VAL A 180 3.05 6.10 -3.42
C VAL A 180 4.20 6.52 -4.32
N ARG A 181 4.90 7.59 -3.96
CA ARG A 181 6.06 8.10 -4.70
C ARG A 181 7.37 7.46 -4.23
N GLU A 182 8.37 7.44 -5.08
CA GLU A 182 9.70 6.93 -4.73
C GLU A 182 10.34 7.76 -3.62
N ARG A 183 10.24 9.10 -3.73
CA ARG A 183 10.81 10.06 -2.80
C ARG A 183 9.69 10.78 -2.04
N GLU A 184 9.20 10.13 -1.04
CA GLU A 184 8.25 10.71 -0.10
C GLU A 184 8.85 10.76 1.29
N HIS A 185 8.34 11.68 2.11
CA HIS A 185 8.57 11.65 3.54
C HIS A 185 7.82 10.43 4.11
N ASP A 186 8.58 9.50 4.68
CA ASP A 186 7.99 8.28 5.23
C ASP A 186 7.27 8.59 6.55
N PHE A 187 6.01 8.17 6.67
CA PHE A 187 5.22 8.30 7.88
C PHE A 187 4.84 6.94 8.48
N ILE A 188 5.52 5.88 8.04
CA ILE A 188 5.33 4.49 8.48
C ILE A 188 6.59 3.97 9.17
#